data_732cb7be84f610943f5b35182eb2d866
#
_entry.id   732cb7be84f610943f5b35182eb2d866
#
_cell.length_a   1.000
_cell.length_b   1.000
_cell.length_c   1.000
_cell.angle_alpha   90.00
_cell.angle_beta   90.00
_cell.angle_gamma   90.00
#
_symmetry.space_group_name_H-M   'P 1'
#
loop_
_entity.id
_entity.type
_entity.pdbx_description
1 polymer ?
#
loop_
_entity_poly.entity_id
_entity_poly.type
_entity_poly.pdbx_seq_one_letter_code
_entity_poly.pdbx_strand_id
1 'polypeptide(L)'
;LGWSSTMSHRKYEAPRHGSLGFLPRKRTRRHRGKCKSFPRDDASKAPHLTAFIGYKAGCTHIVRLVDKIGSKAHNREVVEKVTILETPPMIVVGVVGYIETPNGLRTLTTVWASHLSDEVKRRFYKNWYRSKRKAFTKYAAKYAAGTKEKTIDKDLEKIKKYATVVRVLAHTQIRKI
;
A
#
# COMPACT_ATOMS: atom_id res chain seq x y z
N LEU A 1 21.15 22.33 -50.26
CA LEU A 1 20.35 23.29 -49.54
C LEU A 1 20.33 22.93 -48.05
N GLY A 2 21.32 23.46 -47.27
CA GLY A 2 21.46 23.22 -45.85
C GLY A 2 20.40 24.02 -45.08
N TRP A 3 19.57 23.32 -44.35
CA TRP A 3 18.71 23.92 -43.36
C TRP A 3 19.54 24.26 -42.13
N SER A 4 19.96 25.50 -41.98
CA SER A 4 20.47 25.98 -40.71
C SER A 4 19.28 26.10 -39.73
N SER A 5 19.15 25.16 -38.81
CA SER A 5 18.24 25.33 -37.70
C SER A 5 18.78 26.43 -36.79
N THR A 6 18.26 27.64 -36.94
CA THR A 6 18.48 28.71 -35.98
C THR A 6 17.83 28.30 -34.67
N MET A 7 18.61 27.69 -33.79
CA MET A 7 18.17 27.46 -32.40
C MET A 7 17.93 28.83 -31.77
N SER A 8 16.68 29.11 -31.36
CA SER A 8 16.36 30.33 -30.65
C SER A 8 17.13 30.34 -29.32
N HIS A 9 18.01 31.34 -29.15
CA HIS A 9 18.77 31.50 -27.92
C HIS A 9 18.07 32.49 -27.00
N ARG A 10 17.79 32.07 -25.77
CA ARG A 10 17.21 32.96 -24.79
C ARG A 10 18.28 33.96 -24.33
N LYS A 11 17.98 35.24 -24.51
CA LYS A 11 18.91 36.33 -24.21
C LYS A 11 19.22 36.48 -22.72
N TYR A 12 18.23 36.25 -21.86
CA TYR A 12 18.37 36.37 -20.40
C TYR A 12 17.90 35.07 -19.73
N GLU A 13 18.64 34.63 -18.77
CA GLU A 13 18.26 33.50 -17.95
C GLU A 13 17.20 33.91 -16.95
N ALA A 14 16.26 33.05 -16.66
CA ALA A 14 15.24 33.23 -15.64
C ALA A 14 14.97 31.93 -14.91
N PRO A 15 14.70 31.98 -13.61
CA PRO A 15 14.32 30.81 -12.84
C PRO A 15 13.09 30.14 -13.42
N ARG A 16 13.06 28.82 -13.31
CA ARG A 16 11.91 28.05 -13.75
C ARG A 16 10.70 28.30 -12.85
N HIS A 17 9.52 28.51 -13.44
CA HIS A 17 8.25 28.59 -12.71
C HIS A 17 7.62 27.21 -12.52
N GLY A 18 7.20 26.91 -11.29
CA GLY A 18 6.52 25.68 -10.92
C GLY A 18 7.45 24.46 -10.79
N SER A 19 6.96 23.40 -10.16
CA SER A 19 7.70 22.15 -9.98
C SER A 19 7.45 21.19 -11.13
N LEU A 20 8.53 20.61 -11.67
CA LEU A 20 8.46 19.54 -12.68
C LEU A 20 7.95 18.22 -12.12
N GLY A 21 7.96 18.04 -10.79
CA GLY A 21 7.44 16.85 -10.12
C GLY A 21 5.94 16.62 -10.27
N PHE A 22 5.21 17.67 -10.69
CA PHE A 22 3.77 17.59 -10.97
C PHE A 22 3.44 17.44 -12.46
N LEU A 23 4.42 17.17 -13.29
CA LEU A 23 4.27 16.95 -14.72
C LEU A 23 4.41 15.47 -15.09
N PRO A 24 3.76 15.00 -16.17
CA PRO A 24 2.76 15.68 -16.98
C PRO A 24 1.41 15.79 -16.25
N ARG A 25 0.70 16.89 -16.46
CA ARG A 25 -0.66 17.07 -15.93
C ARG A 25 -1.63 16.21 -16.75
N LYS A 26 -2.06 15.10 -16.18
CA LYS A 26 -3.01 14.17 -16.82
C LYS A 26 -3.94 13.56 -15.79
N ARG A 27 -5.10 13.08 -16.27
CA ARG A 27 -6.05 12.38 -15.43
C ARG A 27 -5.49 11.01 -15.03
N THR A 28 -5.75 10.60 -13.80
CA THR A 28 -5.43 9.25 -13.36
C THR A 28 -6.28 8.22 -14.11
N ARG A 29 -5.70 7.08 -14.42
CA ARG A 29 -6.41 5.95 -15.06
C ARG A 29 -7.14 5.07 -14.05
N ARG A 30 -6.94 5.30 -12.75
CA ARG A 30 -7.48 4.45 -11.68
C ARG A 30 -8.13 5.32 -10.62
N HIS A 31 -9.33 4.94 -10.17
CA HIS A 31 -9.96 5.56 -9.03
C HIS A 31 -9.22 5.23 -7.72
N ARG A 32 -8.69 4.02 -7.61
CA ARG A 32 -7.89 3.57 -6.48
C ARG A 32 -6.43 3.51 -6.88
N GLY A 33 -5.57 4.19 -6.15
CA GLY A 33 -4.14 4.14 -6.37
C GLY A 33 -3.62 2.71 -6.23
N LYS A 34 -2.58 2.39 -6.99
CA LYS A 34 -1.85 1.13 -6.90
C LYS A 34 -0.43 1.40 -6.43
N CYS A 35 -0.02 0.72 -5.39
CA CYS A 35 1.39 0.69 -5.02
C CYS A 35 2.16 -0.11 -6.07
N LYS A 36 3.07 0.54 -6.79
CA LYS A 36 3.84 -0.10 -7.88
C LYS A 36 5.02 -0.90 -7.35
N SER A 37 5.60 -0.45 -6.25
CA SER A 37 6.71 -1.14 -5.60
C SER A 37 6.61 -0.98 -4.09
N PHE A 38 6.97 -2.03 -3.37
CA PHE A 38 7.14 -1.97 -1.92
C PHE A 38 8.61 -1.69 -1.58
N PRO A 39 8.90 -1.10 -0.41
CA PRO A 39 10.26 -1.02 0.09
C PRO A 39 10.91 -2.41 0.14
N ARG A 40 12.22 -2.46 -0.04
CA ARG A 40 12.96 -3.72 0.13
C ARG A 40 12.87 -4.14 1.58
N ASP A 41 12.61 -5.42 1.78
CA ASP A 41 12.63 -6.03 3.10
C ASP A 41 14.07 -6.32 3.52
N ASP A 42 14.34 -6.21 4.82
CA ASP A 42 15.62 -6.51 5.41
C ASP A 42 15.51 -7.84 6.18
N ALA A 43 16.07 -8.89 5.62
CA ALA A 43 16.04 -10.22 6.21
C ALA A 43 16.78 -10.33 7.54
N SER A 44 17.64 -9.36 7.88
CA SER A 44 18.36 -9.32 9.17
C SER A 44 17.50 -8.86 10.34
N LYS A 45 16.38 -8.20 10.05
CA LYS A 45 15.45 -7.68 11.06
C LYS A 45 14.36 -8.68 11.39
N ALA A 46 13.81 -8.54 12.60
CA ALA A 46 12.61 -9.28 12.97
C ALA A 46 11.46 -8.99 11.97
N PRO A 47 10.53 -9.95 11.75
CA PRO A 47 9.41 -9.75 10.86
C PRO A 47 8.65 -8.47 11.20
N HIS A 48 8.46 -7.60 10.22
CA HIS A 48 7.77 -6.32 10.37
C HIS A 48 7.03 -5.93 9.10
N LEU A 49 6.11 -4.98 9.21
CA LEU A 49 5.40 -4.46 8.04
C LEU A 49 6.29 -3.48 7.29
N THR A 50 6.39 -3.62 5.98
CA THR A 50 7.15 -2.71 5.11
C THR A 50 6.34 -1.53 4.58
N ALA A 51 5.02 -1.59 4.68
CA ALA A 51 4.10 -0.52 4.25
C ALA A 51 2.83 -0.52 5.10
N PHE A 52 2.19 0.64 5.17
CA PHE A 52 0.91 0.84 5.83
C PHE A 52 0.06 1.85 5.05
N ILE A 53 -1.25 1.84 5.25
CA ILE A 53 -2.17 2.79 4.63
C ILE A 53 -2.64 3.78 5.69
N GLY A 54 -2.54 5.07 5.36
CA GLY A 54 -3.05 6.15 6.19
C GLY A 54 -3.94 7.09 5.40
N TYR A 55 -4.67 7.91 6.12
CA TYR A 55 -5.56 8.93 5.57
C TYR A 55 -5.00 10.32 5.86
N LYS A 56 -4.86 11.13 4.82
CA LYS A 56 -4.46 12.53 4.97
C LYS A 56 -5.64 13.34 5.47
N ALA A 57 -5.62 13.71 6.76
CA ALA A 57 -6.68 14.49 7.39
C ALA A 57 -6.59 15.99 7.11
N GLY A 58 -5.37 16.52 7.00
CA GLY A 58 -5.18 17.95 6.75
C GLY A 58 -3.77 18.41 7.05
N CYS A 59 -3.62 19.72 7.18
CA CYS A 59 -2.35 20.35 7.53
C CYS A 59 -2.56 21.34 8.69
N THR A 60 -1.56 21.43 9.56
CA THR A 60 -1.53 22.40 10.65
C THR A 60 -0.09 22.86 10.90
N HIS A 61 0.09 23.70 11.87
CA HIS A 61 1.40 24.14 12.36
C HIS A 61 1.62 23.57 13.75
N ILE A 62 2.84 23.17 14.03
CA ILE A 62 3.29 22.75 15.36
C ILE A 62 4.50 23.56 15.79
N VAL A 63 4.64 23.73 17.07
CA VAL A 63 5.85 24.25 17.70
C VAL A 63 6.66 23.08 18.20
N ARG A 64 7.93 22.99 17.81
CA ARG A 64 8.84 21.95 18.29
C ARG A 64 10.22 22.50 18.62
N LEU A 65 10.90 21.86 19.53
CA LEU A 65 12.34 22.03 19.75
C LEU A 65 13.11 21.31 18.63
N VAL A 66 14.05 22.02 18.02
CA VAL A 66 14.91 21.44 16.97
C VAL A 66 16.09 20.73 17.63
N ASP A 67 16.11 19.40 17.52
CA ASP A 67 17.26 18.58 17.90
C ASP A 67 18.09 18.24 16.66
N LYS A 68 18.95 19.18 16.27
CA LYS A 68 19.86 18.99 15.14
C LYS A 68 21.18 19.67 15.43
N ILE A 69 22.16 18.89 15.87
CA ILE A 69 23.53 19.36 16.15
C ILE A 69 24.12 20.00 14.89
N GLY A 70 24.74 21.16 15.03
CA GLY A 70 25.32 21.94 13.93
C GLY A 70 24.34 22.86 13.18
N SER A 71 23.06 22.86 13.53
CA SER A 71 22.08 23.81 12.98
C SER A 71 22.04 25.09 13.83
N LYS A 72 21.84 26.25 13.18
CA LYS A 72 21.59 27.53 13.88
C LYS A 72 20.31 27.52 14.73
N ALA A 73 19.39 26.60 14.44
CA ALA A 73 18.13 26.43 15.16
C ALA A 73 18.19 25.36 16.26
N HIS A 74 19.36 24.75 16.52
CA HIS A 74 19.49 23.71 17.56
C HIS A 74 19.05 24.24 18.92
N ASN A 75 18.22 23.47 19.62
CA ASN A 75 17.61 23.83 20.91
C ASN A 75 16.75 25.12 20.93
N ARG A 76 16.23 25.51 19.76
CA ARG A 76 15.26 26.60 19.66
C ARG A 76 13.87 26.05 19.30
N GLU A 77 12.86 26.75 19.77
CA GLU A 77 11.48 26.52 19.36
C GLU A 77 11.26 27.07 17.96
N VAL A 78 10.74 26.23 17.08
CA VAL A 78 10.43 26.59 15.68
C VAL A 78 9.01 26.17 15.36
N VAL A 79 8.28 27.04 14.66
CA VAL A 79 6.96 26.74 14.11
C VAL A 79 7.12 26.10 12.75
N GLU A 80 6.64 24.86 12.60
CA GLU A 80 6.70 24.14 11.34
C GLU A 80 5.33 23.68 10.87
N LYS A 81 5.14 23.72 9.57
CA LYS A 81 3.94 23.15 8.92
C LYS A 81 4.05 21.63 8.90
N VAL A 82 3.00 20.97 9.35
CA VAL A 82 2.91 19.50 9.33
C VAL A 82 1.63 19.04 8.64
N THR A 83 1.71 17.86 8.06
CA THR A 83 0.55 17.15 7.52
C THR A 83 0.09 16.12 8.54
N ILE A 84 -1.19 16.13 8.87
CA ILE A 84 -1.79 15.15 9.78
C ILE A 84 -2.17 13.92 8.97
N LEU A 85 -1.64 12.78 9.37
CA LEU A 85 -1.96 11.47 8.84
C LEU A 85 -2.62 10.64 9.93
N GLU A 86 -3.80 10.13 9.64
CA GLU A 86 -4.51 9.20 10.50
C GLU A 86 -4.26 7.77 10.04
N THR A 87 -3.90 6.90 10.96
CA THR A 87 -3.59 5.50 10.69
C THR A 87 -4.43 4.59 11.58
N PRO A 88 -5.76 4.52 11.34
CA PRO A 88 -6.62 3.65 12.13
C PRO A 88 -6.21 2.19 11.94
N PRO A 89 -6.43 1.32 12.94
CA PRO A 89 -6.05 -0.08 12.87
C PRO A 89 -6.79 -0.79 11.73
N MET A 90 -6.05 -1.60 10.96
CA MET A 90 -6.59 -2.42 9.89
C MET A 90 -6.92 -3.82 10.39
N ILE A 91 -7.90 -4.47 9.76
CA ILE A 91 -8.26 -5.86 10.02
C ILE A 91 -7.56 -6.75 9.00
N VAL A 92 -6.80 -7.73 9.48
CA VAL A 92 -6.17 -8.74 8.63
C VAL A 92 -7.21 -9.77 8.23
N VAL A 93 -7.28 -10.05 6.92
CA VAL A 93 -8.28 -10.96 6.35
C VAL A 93 -7.67 -12.15 5.62
N GLY A 94 -6.37 -12.16 5.43
CA GLY A 94 -5.68 -13.27 4.80
C GLY A 94 -4.21 -13.03 4.60
N VAL A 95 -3.54 -14.05 4.08
CA VAL A 95 -2.13 -14.03 3.72
C VAL A 95 -1.93 -14.62 2.33
N VAL A 96 -0.98 -14.08 1.60
CA VAL A 96 -0.57 -14.55 0.28
C VAL A 96 0.90 -14.89 0.31
N GLY A 97 1.25 -16.13 -0.02
CA GLY A 97 2.62 -16.52 -0.24
C GLY A 97 3.03 -16.32 -1.69
N TYR A 98 4.26 -15.85 -1.89
CA TYR A 98 4.87 -15.67 -3.21
C TYR A 98 6.15 -16.47 -3.30
N ILE A 99 6.40 -16.99 -4.48
CA ILE A 99 7.68 -17.61 -4.86
C ILE A 99 8.40 -16.74 -5.87
N GLU A 100 9.70 -16.75 -5.83
CA GLU A 100 10.53 -16.07 -6.80
C GLU A 100 10.72 -16.97 -8.02
N THR A 101 10.49 -16.39 -9.21
CA THR A 101 10.69 -17.06 -10.49
C THR A 101 11.51 -16.17 -11.40
N PRO A 102 12.16 -16.69 -12.46
CA PRO A 102 12.90 -15.88 -13.41
C PRO A 102 12.09 -14.73 -14.03
N ASN A 103 10.77 -14.88 -14.09
CA ASN A 103 9.85 -13.85 -14.60
C ASN A 103 9.31 -12.90 -13.51
N GLY A 104 9.84 -12.99 -12.28
CA GLY A 104 9.40 -12.19 -11.13
C GLY A 104 8.62 -13.01 -10.09
N LEU A 105 8.03 -12.32 -9.14
CA LEU A 105 7.25 -12.95 -8.07
C LEU A 105 5.94 -13.54 -8.60
N ARG A 106 5.72 -14.81 -8.32
CA ARG A 106 4.49 -15.53 -8.64
C ARG A 106 3.75 -15.90 -7.35
N THR A 107 2.44 -15.73 -7.32
CA THR A 107 1.60 -16.17 -6.22
C THR A 107 1.62 -17.68 -6.11
N LEU A 108 1.95 -18.19 -4.92
CA LEU A 108 1.92 -19.62 -4.60
C LEU A 108 0.51 -20.03 -4.18
N THR A 109 0.02 -19.48 -3.08
CA THR A 109 -1.33 -19.72 -2.56
C THR A 109 -1.78 -18.55 -1.69
N THR A 110 -3.08 -18.45 -1.51
CA THR A 110 -3.72 -17.44 -0.66
C THR A 110 -4.60 -18.12 0.36
N VAL A 111 -4.41 -17.79 1.61
CA VAL A 111 -5.24 -18.26 2.72
C VAL A 111 -6.05 -17.07 3.26
N TRP A 112 -7.37 -17.24 3.27
CA TRP A 112 -8.30 -16.24 3.81
C TRP A 112 -8.79 -16.63 5.19
N ALA A 113 -9.22 -15.67 5.98
CA ALA A 113 -9.85 -15.92 7.27
C ALA A 113 -11.18 -16.68 7.12
N SER A 114 -11.58 -17.39 8.17
CA SER A 114 -12.82 -18.17 8.20
C SER A 114 -14.08 -17.31 8.06
N HIS A 115 -14.07 -16.16 8.71
CA HIS A 115 -15.15 -15.17 8.65
C HIS A 115 -14.62 -13.84 8.12
N LEU A 116 -15.26 -13.34 7.09
CA LEU A 116 -14.92 -12.09 6.44
C LEU A 116 -16.06 -11.11 6.61
N SER A 117 -15.71 -9.85 6.93
CA SER A 117 -16.67 -8.76 7.02
C SER A 117 -17.27 -8.43 5.65
N ASP A 118 -18.43 -7.80 5.66
CA ASP A 118 -19.06 -7.30 4.43
C ASP A 118 -18.20 -6.27 3.72
N GLU A 119 -17.36 -5.52 4.43
CA GLU A 119 -16.43 -4.55 3.85
C GLU A 119 -15.46 -5.20 2.86
N VAL A 120 -14.95 -6.40 3.19
CA VAL A 120 -14.10 -7.17 2.28
C VAL A 120 -14.91 -7.75 1.13
N LYS A 121 -16.04 -8.36 1.42
CA LYS A 121 -16.89 -9.02 0.43
C LYS A 121 -17.40 -8.05 -0.64
N ARG A 122 -17.69 -6.80 -0.26
CA ARG A 122 -18.11 -5.75 -1.19
C ARG A 122 -17.11 -5.51 -2.33
N ARG A 123 -15.83 -5.77 -2.10
CA ARG A 123 -14.79 -5.62 -3.12
C ARG A 123 -14.99 -6.52 -4.33
N PHE A 124 -15.63 -7.65 -4.14
CA PHE A 124 -15.86 -8.67 -5.18
C PHE A 124 -17.14 -8.47 -5.96
N TYR A 125 -17.94 -7.47 -5.61
CA TYR A 125 -19.21 -7.15 -6.26
C TYR A 125 -19.21 -5.75 -6.86
N LYS A 126 -19.73 -5.62 -8.09
CA LYS A 126 -19.99 -4.30 -8.68
C LYS A 126 -21.29 -3.70 -8.16
N ASN A 127 -22.32 -4.54 -7.96
CA ASN A 127 -23.64 -4.15 -7.49
C ASN A 127 -24.01 -4.89 -6.20
N TRP A 128 -23.40 -4.46 -5.08
CA TRP A 128 -23.60 -5.10 -3.79
C TRP A 128 -25.05 -5.16 -3.34
N TYR A 129 -25.80 -4.10 -3.56
CA TYR A 129 -27.20 -4.00 -3.15
C TYR A 129 -28.14 -5.01 -3.84
N ARG A 130 -27.80 -5.47 -5.07
CA ARG A 130 -28.54 -6.50 -5.82
C ARG A 130 -27.97 -7.90 -5.66
N SER A 131 -26.86 -8.05 -4.96
CA SER A 131 -26.15 -9.32 -4.89
C SER A 131 -26.73 -10.22 -3.78
N LYS A 132 -26.64 -11.53 -3.97
CA LYS A 132 -26.97 -12.53 -2.95
C LYS A 132 -25.91 -12.66 -1.85
N ARG A 133 -24.84 -11.88 -1.90
CA ARG A 133 -23.74 -11.82 -0.90
C ARG A 133 -23.11 -13.17 -0.54
N LYS A 134 -23.05 -14.10 -1.49
CA LYS A 134 -22.55 -15.48 -1.28
C LYS A 134 -21.03 -15.64 -1.42
N ALA A 135 -20.27 -14.55 -1.59
CA ALA A 135 -18.81 -14.62 -1.69
C ALA A 135 -18.22 -15.30 -0.44
N PHE A 136 -17.22 -16.16 -0.67
CA PHE A 136 -16.51 -16.91 0.36
C PHE A 136 -17.33 -17.92 1.18
N THR A 137 -18.60 -18.19 0.87
CA THR A 137 -19.39 -19.18 1.60
C THR A 137 -18.78 -20.59 1.48
N LYS A 138 -18.42 -20.98 0.24
CA LYS A 138 -17.74 -22.29 0.01
C LYS A 138 -16.35 -22.34 0.62
N TYR A 139 -15.64 -21.20 0.67
CA TYR A 139 -14.32 -21.13 1.29
C TYR A 139 -14.42 -21.26 2.81
N ALA A 140 -15.38 -20.58 3.45
CA ALA A 140 -15.61 -20.71 4.87
C ALA A 140 -15.94 -22.16 5.30
N ALA A 141 -16.61 -22.91 4.45
CA ALA A 141 -16.89 -24.32 4.70
C ALA A 141 -15.61 -25.19 4.82
N LYS A 142 -14.48 -24.77 4.26
CA LYS A 142 -13.18 -25.48 4.45
C LYS A 142 -12.68 -25.48 5.89
N TYR A 143 -13.13 -24.51 6.70
CA TYR A 143 -12.81 -24.45 8.13
C TYR A 143 -13.75 -25.29 8.98
N ALA A 144 -14.90 -25.73 8.45
CA ALA A 144 -15.85 -26.53 9.20
C ALA A 144 -15.21 -27.86 9.61
N ALA A 145 -15.43 -28.24 10.86
CA ALA A 145 -14.92 -29.50 11.41
C ALA A 145 -15.46 -30.71 10.63
N GLY A 146 -14.59 -31.62 10.24
CA GLY A 146 -14.98 -32.86 9.60
C GLY A 146 -14.58 -33.08 8.15
N THR A 147 -14.08 -32.07 7.45
CA THR A 147 -13.44 -32.29 6.16
C THR A 147 -12.13 -33.04 6.41
N LYS A 148 -12.06 -34.31 5.96
CA LYS A 148 -10.90 -35.21 6.14
C LYS A 148 -9.57 -34.66 5.61
N GLU A 149 -9.60 -33.59 4.88
CA GLU A 149 -8.45 -32.86 4.43
C GLU A 149 -8.47 -31.45 5.03
N LYS A 150 -7.61 -31.20 5.97
CA LYS A 150 -7.28 -29.86 6.46
C LYS A 150 -6.58 -29.07 5.34
N THR A 151 -7.35 -28.70 4.31
CA THR A 151 -6.82 -28.00 3.14
C THR A 151 -6.18 -26.66 3.50
N ILE A 152 -6.70 -26.01 4.53
CA ILE A 152 -6.14 -24.74 5.03
C ILE A 152 -4.77 -24.96 5.67
N ASP A 153 -4.62 -26.00 6.51
CA ASP A 153 -3.34 -26.30 7.14
C ASP A 153 -2.29 -26.67 6.09
N LYS A 154 -2.66 -27.49 5.09
CA LYS A 154 -1.78 -27.82 3.95
C LYS A 154 -1.36 -26.56 3.16
N ASP A 155 -2.27 -25.61 2.97
CA ASP A 155 -1.96 -24.35 2.28
C ASP A 155 -1.04 -23.46 3.11
N LEU A 156 -1.21 -23.43 4.43
CA LEU A 156 -0.30 -22.72 5.34
C LEU A 156 1.09 -23.38 5.38
N GLU A 157 1.15 -24.71 5.40
CA GLU A 157 2.42 -25.44 5.32
C GLU A 157 3.15 -25.20 4.02
N LYS A 158 2.43 -25.13 2.88
CA LYS A 158 3.00 -24.74 1.59
C LYS A 158 3.62 -23.35 1.65
N ILE A 159 2.92 -22.37 2.24
CA ILE A 159 3.45 -21.02 2.41
C ILE A 159 4.73 -21.06 3.27
N LYS A 160 4.71 -21.74 4.41
CA LYS A 160 5.89 -21.86 5.28
C LYS A 160 7.09 -22.49 4.58
N LYS A 161 6.84 -23.49 3.74
CA LYS A 161 7.92 -24.29 3.12
C LYS A 161 8.49 -23.63 1.85
N TYR A 162 7.66 -22.99 1.04
CA TYR A 162 8.05 -22.58 -0.31
C TYR A 162 7.98 -21.07 -0.56
N ALA A 163 7.29 -20.29 0.27
CA ALA A 163 7.17 -18.87 0.02
C ALA A 163 8.45 -18.13 0.41
N THR A 164 8.98 -17.33 -0.50
CA THR A 164 10.09 -16.39 -0.26
C THR A 164 9.60 -15.05 0.26
N VAL A 165 8.40 -14.65 -0.14
CA VAL A 165 7.75 -13.40 0.30
C VAL A 165 6.34 -13.71 0.75
N VAL A 166 5.93 -13.15 1.88
CA VAL A 166 4.57 -13.24 2.39
C VAL A 166 3.96 -11.84 2.45
N ARG A 167 2.76 -11.68 1.90
CA ARG A 167 2.00 -10.44 1.98
C ARG A 167 0.73 -10.65 2.76
N VAL A 168 0.48 -9.75 3.68
CA VAL A 168 -0.74 -9.72 4.47
C VAL A 168 -1.83 -9.00 3.67
N LEU A 169 -3.01 -9.59 3.61
CA LEU A 169 -4.21 -8.96 3.10
C LEU A 169 -4.97 -8.34 4.27
N ALA A 170 -5.13 -7.04 4.23
CA ALA A 170 -5.82 -6.31 5.27
C ALA A 170 -6.73 -5.24 4.65
N HIS A 171 -7.75 -4.83 5.39
CA HIS A 171 -8.60 -3.71 4.99
C HIS A 171 -8.68 -2.67 6.09
N THR A 172 -8.94 -1.43 5.70
CA THR A 172 -9.20 -0.33 6.62
C THR A 172 -10.59 -0.46 7.22
N GLN A 173 -10.78 0.11 8.40
CA GLN A 173 -12.07 0.17 9.07
C GLN A 173 -12.67 1.56 8.86
N ILE A 174 -13.61 1.69 7.91
CA ILE A 174 -14.22 2.98 7.54
C ILE A 174 -14.87 3.68 8.73
N ARG A 175 -15.43 2.93 9.67
CA ARG A 175 -16.09 3.48 10.86
C ARG A 175 -15.13 4.09 11.90
N LYS A 176 -13.82 3.93 11.70
CA LYS A 176 -12.78 4.47 12.60
C LYS A 176 -11.99 5.63 11.99
N ILE A 177 -12.52 6.18 10.92
CA ILE A 177 -11.96 7.34 10.22
C ILE A 177 -12.76 8.57 10.60
#